data_4a8aecc5a5c8408edf6aa2b263ced38d
#
_entry.id   4a8aecc5a5c8408edf6aa2b263ced38d
#
_cell.length_a   1.000
_cell.length_b   1.000
_cell.length_c   1.000
_cell.angle_alpha   90.00
_cell.angle_beta   90.00
_cell.angle_gamma   90.00
#
_symmetry.space_group_name_H-M   'P 1'
#
loop_
_entity.id
_entity.type
_entity.pdbx_description
1 polymer ?
#
loop_
_entity_poly.entity_id
_entity_poly.type
_entity_poly.pdbx_seq_one_letter_code
_entity_poly.pdbx_strand_id
1 'polypeptide(L)'
;LPASSSSTGSAPIRWSGGNDLLRLYLQDIGRVDLLTAEDEVLLSRLVQQYERLKREERHLAEEHPAIERLLCLEELQLREANHLSHWPTRQEWARAAEIPLQELNQAITKGYETWAGLIDSDSRELQRRLREGRKARDRMIQANLRLVVAVAKKYQHRGMELLDLVQEGTLGLERAVEKFDSTRGFRFSTYSYWWIRQGITRAIATQSRTIRLPVHITEKLNRIKRVQQEIASNEGRTASMSDLAKELSVSEDT
;
A
#
# COMPACT_ATOMS: atom_id res chain seq x y z
N LEU A 1 5.58 -2.63 69.04
CA LEU A 1 5.86 -3.00 67.67
C LEU A 1 4.80 -2.42 66.72
N PRO A 2 5.10 -1.49 65.81
CA PRO A 2 4.22 -1.18 64.67
C PRO A 2 4.79 -1.71 63.36
N ALA A 3 3.88 -2.28 62.57
CA ALA A 3 4.13 -2.83 61.28
C ALA A 3 4.41 -1.73 60.20
N SER A 4 5.48 -1.93 59.48
CA SER A 4 5.83 -1.09 58.31
C SER A 4 5.01 -1.50 57.10
N SER A 5 4.15 -0.63 56.64
CA SER A 5 3.45 -0.76 55.34
C SER A 5 4.37 -0.25 54.20
N SER A 6 4.92 -1.17 53.41
CA SER A 6 5.62 -0.86 52.18
C SER A 6 4.61 -0.61 51.08
N SER A 7 4.41 0.64 50.71
CA SER A 7 3.71 1.03 49.50
C SER A 7 4.61 0.82 48.30
N THR A 8 4.36 -0.25 47.53
CA THR A 8 4.95 -0.42 46.20
C THR A 8 4.27 0.54 45.21
N GLY A 9 4.91 1.68 45.03
CA GLY A 9 4.56 2.61 43.94
C GLY A 9 4.88 1.98 42.58
N SER A 10 3.86 1.59 41.84
CA SER A 10 4.00 1.22 40.43
C SER A 10 4.42 2.47 39.63
N ALA A 11 5.63 2.45 39.10
CA ALA A 11 6.09 3.48 38.19
C ALA A 11 5.17 3.54 36.95
N PRO A 12 4.83 4.75 36.46
CA PRO A 12 4.00 4.88 35.27
C PRO A 12 4.76 4.29 34.08
N ILE A 13 4.11 3.37 33.38
CA ILE A 13 4.59 2.81 32.11
C ILE A 13 4.72 3.97 31.13
N ARG A 14 5.93 4.40 30.85
CA ARG A 14 6.22 5.36 29.77
C ARG A 14 6.01 4.60 28.45
N TRP A 15 4.92 4.89 27.78
CA TRP A 15 4.65 4.43 26.42
C TRP A 15 5.64 5.10 25.46
N SER A 16 6.73 4.43 25.15
CA SER A 16 7.60 4.77 24.00
C SER A 16 7.08 4.08 22.72
N GLY A 17 5.77 4.13 22.53
CA GLY A 17 5.03 3.24 21.62
C GLY A 17 5.47 3.24 20.15
N GLY A 18 6.04 4.33 19.64
CA GLY A 18 6.46 4.39 18.23
C GLY A 18 7.67 3.50 17.90
N ASN A 19 8.66 3.44 18.81
CA ASN A 19 9.88 2.65 18.58
C ASN A 19 9.62 1.13 18.72
N ASP A 20 8.71 0.73 19.61
CA ASP A 20 8.37 -0.68 19.80
C ASP A 20 7.55 -1.24 18.63
N LEU A 21 6.59 -0.47 18.10
CA LEU A 21 5.81 -0.85 16.92
C LEU A 21 6.71 -0.97 15.68
N LEU A 22 7.60 0.00 15.48
CA LEU A 22 8.56 -0.06 14.37
C LEU A 22 9.47 -1.29 14.49
N ARG A 23 9.93 -1.60 15.69
CA ARG A 23 10.79 -2.77 15.95
C ARG A 23 10.07 -4.08 15.63
N LEU A 24 8.82 -4.23 16.09
CA LEU A 24 7.99 -5.39 15.79
C LEU A 24 7.76 -5.53 14.28
N TYR A 25 7.37 -4.45 13.63
CA TYR A 25 7.20 -4.43 12.17
C TYR A 25 8.47 -4.87 11.42
N LEU A 26 9.65 -4.31 11.79
CA LEU A 26 10.92 -4.68 11.18
C LEU A 26 11.29 -6.15 11.44
N GLN A 27 10.95 -6.68 12.60
CA GLN A 27 11.16 -8.08 12.93
C GLN A 27 10.29 -8.99 12.07
N ASP A 28 9.02 -8.65 11.87
CA ASP A 28 8.08 -9.46 11.09
C ASP A 28 8.42 -9.48 9.61
N ILE A 29 8.71 -8.32 9.01
CA ILE A 29 9.15 -8.28 7.59
C ILE A 29 10.51 -8.95 7.38
N GLY A 30 11.33 -9.04 8.44
CA GLY A 30 12.64 -9.71 8.40
C GLY A 30 12.55 -11.22 8.29
N ARG A 31 11.43 -11.82 8.68
CA ARG A 31 11.19 -13.28 8.62
C ARG A 31 10.85 -13.79 7.22
N VAL A 32 10.49 -12.87 6.33
CA VAL A 32 10.09 -13.23 4.97
C VAL A 32 11.33 -13.33 4.08
N ASP A 33 11.52 -14.49 3.43
CA ASP A 33 12.63 -14.71 2.51
C ASP A 33 12.51 -13.83 1.27
N LEU A 34 13.67 -13.37 0.79
CA LEU A 34 13.77 -12.61 -0.45
C LEU A 34 13.46 -13.51 -1.66
N LEU A 35 12.93 -12.91 -2.72
CA LEU A 35 12.64 -13.61 -3.96
C LEU A 35 13.91 -13.71 -4.83
N THR A 36 14.06 -14.86 -5.48
CA THR A 36 15.01 -15.02 -6.57
C THR A 36 14.49 -14.35 -7.86
N ALA A 37 15.33 -14.21 -8.87
CA ALA A 37 14.89 -13.68 -10.16
C ALA A 37 13.83 -14.60 -10.83
N GLU A 38 13.94 -15.89 -10.64
CA GLU A 38 12.99 -16.89 -11.14
C GLU A 38 11.65 -16.78 -10.44
N ASP A 39 11.66 -16.60 -9.10
CA ASP A 39 10.45 -16.37 -8.31
C ASP A 39 9.73 -15.08 -8.75
N GLU A 40 10.48 -13.98 -8.98
CA GLU A 40 9.91 -12.73 -9.49
C GLU A 40 9.16 -12.94 -10.82
N VAL A 41 9.72 -13.72 -11.73
CA VAL A 41 9.10 -14.04 -13.03
C VAL A 41 7.84 -14.91 -12.85
N LEU A 42 7.94 -15.97 -12.04
CA LEU A 42 6.83 -16.89 -11.81
C LEU A 42 5.65 -16.16 -11.14
N LEU A 43 5.92 -15.49 -10.03
CA LEU A 43 4.89 -14.77 -9.28
C LEU A 43 4.27 -13.62 -10.12
N SER A 44 5.08 -12.89 -10.88
CA SER A 44 4.61 -11.83 -11.76
C SER A 44 3.60 -12.35 -12.79
N ARG A 45 3.86 -13.53 -13.39
CA ARG A 45 2.92 -14.16 -14.34
C ARG A 45 1.58 -14.50 -13.68
N LEU A 46 1.61 -15.05 -12.47
CA LEU A 46 0.40 -15.36 -11.71
C LEU A 46 -0.38 -14.10 -11.34
N VAL A 47 0.31 -13.04 -10.94
CA VAL A 47 -0.30 -11.73 -10.65
C VAL A 47 -0.93 -11.13 -11.92
N GLN A 48 -0.24 -11.17 -13.06
CA GLN A 48 -0.78 -10.64 -14.31
C GLN A 48 -2.04 -11.41 -14.76
N GLN A 49 -2.06 -12.73 -14.59
CA GLN A 49 -3.27 -13.53 -14.85
C GLN A 49 -4.41 -13.15 -13.91
N TYR A 50 -4.13 -12.98 -12.62
CA TYR A 50 -5.11 -12.56 -11.63
C TYR A 50 -5.69 -11.18 -11.96
N GLU A 51 -4.86 -10.20 -12.26
CA GLU A 51 -5.29 -8.84 -12.60
C GLU A 51 -6.10 -8.80 -13.92
N ARG A 52 -5.78 -9.69 -14.86
CA ARG A 52 -6.57 -9.87 -16.07
C ARG A 52 -7.96 -10.42 -15.75
N LEU A 53 -8.05 -11.49 -14.97
CA LEU A 53 -9.32 -12.08 -14.54
C LEU A 53 -10.18 -11.06 -13.77
N LYS A 54 -9.58 -10.29 -12.85
CA LYS A 54 -10.32 -9.26 -12.07
C LYS A 54 -10.79 -8.09 -12.93
N ARG A 55 -10.13 -7.78 -14.04
CA ARG A 55 -10.63 -6.80 -15.02
C ARG A 55 -11.78 -7.36 -15.86
N GLU A 56 -11.67 -8.62 -16.30
CA GLU A 56 -12.74 -9.33 -17.01
C GLU A 56 -13.99 -9.45 -16.14
N GLU A 57 -13.86 -9.82 -14.86
CA GLU A 57 -14.95 -9.86 -13.89
C GLU A 57 -15.72 -8.55 -13.82
N ARG A 58 -15.01 -7.42 -13.66
CA ARG A 58 -15.64 -6.09 -13.59
C ARG A 58 -16.39 -5.72 -14.87
N HIS A 59 -15.84 -6.08 -16.02
CA HIS A 59 -16.49 -5.83 -17.31
C HIS A 59 -17.74 -6.72 -17.48
N LEU A 60 -17.64 -8.00 -17.14
CA LEU A 60 -18.75 -8.93 -17.23
C LEU A 60 -19.86 -8.63 -16.21
N ALA A 61 -19.51 -8.03 -15.07
CA ALA A 61 -20.48 -7.62 -14.05
C ALA A 61 -21.49 -6.56 -14.59
N GLU A 62 -21.09 -5.71 -15.57
CA GLU A 62 -21.96 -4.71 -16.16
C GLU A 62 -23.12 -5.35 -16.96
N GLU A 63 -22.93 -6.55 -17.50
CA GLU A 63 -23.91 -7.24 -18.36
C GLU A 63 -24.58 -8.43 -17.65
N HIS A 64 -23.96 -8.96 -16.59
CA HIS A 64 -24.40 -10.20 -15.93
C HIS A 64 -24.71 -10.00 -14.45
N PRO A 65 -25.99 -9.93 -14.02
CA PRO A 65 -26.39 -9.68 -12.63
C PRO A 65 -25.83 -10.71 -11.61
N ALA A 66 -25.57 -11.96 -12.06
CA ALA A 66 -25.00 -12.97 -11.18
C ALA A 66 -23.54 -12.68 -10.83
N ILE A 67 -22.76 -12.10 -11.76
CA ILE A 67 -21.38 -11.69 -11.56
C ILE A 67 -21.32 -10.37 -10.79
N GLU A 68 -22.22 -9.42 -11.08
CA GLU A 68 -22.37 -8.18 -10.31
C GLU A 68 -22.62 -8.50 -8.83
N ARG A 69 -23.54 -9.42 -8.55
CA ARG A 69 -23.84 -9.86 -7.17
C ARG A 69 -22.62 -10.52 -6.52
N LEU A 70 -21.87 -11.34 -7.25
CA LEU A 70 -20.63 -11.94 -6.77
C LEU A 70 -19.61 -10.87 -6.39
N LEU A 71 -19.39 -9.89 -7.27
CA LEU A 71 -18.45 -8.79 -7.06
C LEU A 71 -18.84 -7.97 -5.82
N CYS A 72 -20.11 -7.59 -5.67
CA CYS A 72 -20.61 -6.89 -4.48
C CYS A 72 -20.39 -7.69 -3.19
N LEU A 73 -20.61 -9.01 -3.22
CA LEU A 73 -20.36 -9.87 -2.08
C LEU A 73 -18.86 -9.97 -1.73
N GLU A 74 -17.98 -10.06 -2.73
CA GLU A 74 -16.52 -10.07 -2.50
C GLU A 74 -16.01 -8.73 -1.93
N GLU A 75 -16.53 -7.60 -2.41
CA GLU A 75 -16.20 -6.27 -1.86
C GLU A 75 -16.67 -6.13 -0.41
N LEU A 76 -17.84 -6.63 -0.09
CA LEU A 76 -18.36 -6.67 1.27
C LEU A 76 -17.46 -7.54 2.17
N GLN A 77 -17.06 -8.73 1.68
CA GLN A 77 -16.14 -9.60 2.40
C GLN A 77 -14.82 -8.91 2.74
N LEU A 78 -14.28 -8.13 1.79
CA LEU A 78 -13.04 -7.38 2.00
C LEU A 78 -13.22 -6.25 3.04
N ARG A 79 -14.35 -5.54 3.01
CA ARG A 79 -14.66 -4.52 4.03
C ARG A 79 -14.75 -5.13 5.42
N GLU A 80 -15.46 -6.25 5.56
CA GLU A 80 -15.58 -6.98 6.82
C GLU A 80 -14.22 -7.51 7.32
N ALA A 81 -13.34 -8.00 6.43
CA ALA A 81 -12.00 -8.41 6.81
C ALA A 81 -11.18 -7.27 7.43
N ASN A 82 -11.34 -6.04 6.93
CA ASN A 82 -10.70 -4.86 7.48
C ASN A 82 -11.27 -4.47 8.85
N HIS A 83 -12.58 -4.65 9.08
CA HIS A 83 -13.22 -4.38 10.36
C HIS A 83 -12.87 -5.41 11.43
N LEU A 84 -12.89 -6.68 11.07
CA LEU A 84 -12.67 -7.79 12.00
C LEU A 84 -11.18 -8.05 12.29
N SER A 85 -10.25 -7.49 11.51
CA SER A 85 -8.81 -7.79 11.54
C SER A 85 -8.47 -9.27 11.26
N HIS A 86 -9.42 -10.03 10.74
CA HIS A 86 -9.27 -11.39 10.23
C HIS A 86 -10.22 -11.63 9.04
N TRP A 87 -9.94 -12.67 8.27
CA TRP A 87 -10.80 -13.03 7.14
C TRP A 87 -12.14 -13.56 7.65
N PRO A 88 -13.30 -12.97 7.26
CA PRO A 88 -14.59 -13.34 7.82
C PRO A 88 -14.97 -14.79 7.46
N THR A 89 -15.55 -15.49 8.41
CA THR A 89 -16.18 -16.80 8.20
C THR A 89 -17.39 -16.66 7.29
N ARG A 90 -17.87 -17.76 6.71
CA ARG A 90 -19.10 -17.75 5.89
C ARG A 90 -20.31 -17.22 6.66
N GLN A 91 -20.38 -17.46 7.94
CA GLN A 91 -21.50 -16.98 8.79
C GLN A 91 -21.40 -15.48 9.04
N GLU A 92 -20.23 -14.94 9.33
CA GLU A 92 -20.00 -13.51 9.49
C GLU A 92 -20.26 -12.77 8.18
N TRP A 93 -19.80 -13.31 7.06
CA TRP A 93 -20.08 -12.75 5.73
C TRP A 93 -21.56 -12.74 5.39
N ALA A 94 -22.30 -13.84 5.69
CA ALA A 94 -23.74 -13.88 5.48
C ALA A 94 -24.50 -12.85 6.34
N ARG A 95 -24.06 -12.64 7.59
CA ARG A 95 -24.62 -11.59 8.46
C ARG A 95 -24.36 -10.19 7.91
N ALA A 96 -23.13 -9.92 7.47
CA ALA A 96 -22.78 -8.65 6.88
C ALA A 96 -23.54 -8.36 5.58
N ALA A 97 -23.83 -9.40 4.81
CA ALA A 97 -24.64 -9.31 3.60
C ALA A 97 -26.17 -9.28 3.86
N GLU A 98 -26.60 -9.44 5.13
CA GLU A 98 -28.01 -9.49 5.54
C GLU A 98 -28.82 -10.56 4.80
N ILE A 99 -28.19 -11.67 4.44
CA ILE A 99 -28.80 -12.80 3.73
C ILE A 99 -28.55 -14.14 4.45
N PRO A 100 -29.44 -15.14 4.29
CA PRO A 100 -29.20 -16.48 4.81
C PRO A 100 -27.92 -17.11 4.24
N LEU A 101 -27.23 -17.90 5.06
CA LEU A 101 -26.00 -18.59 4.64
C LEU A 101 -26.19 -19.44 3.37
N GLN A 102 -27.36 -20.07 3.22
CA GLN A 102 -27.69 -20.87 2.06
C GLN A 102 -27.76 -20.00 0.78
N GLU A 103 -28.41 -18.84 0.88
CA GLU A 103 -28.51 -17.89 -0.22
C GLU A 103 -27.13 -17.31 -0.60
N LEU A 104 -26.30 -16.97 0.39
CA LEU A 104 -24.92 -16.53 0.14
C LEU A 104 -24.15 -17.59 -0.68
N ASN A 105 -24.20 -18.86 -0.26
CA ASN A 105 -23.50 -19.92 -0.96
C ASN A 105 -24.02 -20.14 -2.38
N GLN A 106 -25.33 -20.06 -2.58
CA GLN A 106 -25.96 -20.13 -3.90
C GLN A 106 -25.54 -18.98 -4.82
N ALA A 107 -25.56 -17.75 -4.29
CA ALA A 107 -25.15 -16.56 -5.03
C ALA A 107 -23.68 -16.66 -5.49
N ILE A 108 -22.79 -17.07 -4.60
CA ILE A 108 -21.37 -17.26 -4.92
C ILE A 108 -21.17 -18.35 -5.97
N THR A 109 -21.81 -19.50 -5.78
CA THR A 109 -21.69 -20.63 -6.72
C THR A 109 -22.19 -20.23 -8.10
N LYS A 110 -23.38 -19.63 -8.19
CA LYS A 110 -23.96 -19.17 -9.44
C LYS A 110 -23.11 -18.09 -10.13
N GLY A 111 -22.56 -17.16 -9.35
CA GLY A 111 -21.67 -16.12 -9.90
C GLY A 111 -20.43 -16.72 -10.55
N TYR A 112 -19.74 -17.63 -9.85
CA TYR A 112 -18.55 -18.31 -10.41
C TYR A 112 -18.88 -19.24 -11.58
N GLU A 113 -20.01 -19.95 -11.56
CA GLU A 113 -20.44 -20.80 -12.68
C GLU A 113 -20.76 -19.95 -13.91
N THR A 114 -21.48 -18.84 -13.74
CA THR A 114 -21.78 -17.92 -14.84
C THR A 114 -20.50 -17.33 -15.42
N TRP A 115 -19.60 -16.86 -14.57
CA TRP A 115 -18.32 -16.29 -15.03
C TRP A 115 -17.46 -17.34 -15.76
N ALA A 116 -17.30 -18.53 -15.16
CA ALA A 116 -16.54 -19.62 -15.76
C ALA A 116 -17.10 -20.04 -17.14
N GLY A 117 -18.44 -20.10 -17.29
CA GLY A 117 -19.09 -20.40 -18.55
C GLY A 117 -18.81 -19.37 -19.65
N LEU A 118 -18.70 -18.09 -19.29
CA LEU A 118 -18.41 -17.02 -20.26
C LEU A 118 -16.95 -17.00 -20.75
N ILE A 119 -16.02 -17.57 -19.98
CA ILE A 119 -14.58 -17.63 -20.32
C ILE A 119 -14.14 -19.05 -20.74
N ASP A 120 -15.08 -19.93 -21.06
CA ASP A 120 -14.81 -21.35 -21.42
C ASP A 120 -13.88 -22.06 -20.42
N SER A 121 -14.12 -21.86 -19.11
CA SER A 121 -13.32 -22.45 -18.03
C SER A 121 -14.19 -23.23 -17.05
N ASP A 122 -13.59 -24.13 -16.26
CA ASP A 122 -14.27 -24.74 -15.12
C ASP A 122 -14.28 -23.79 -13.92
N SER A 123 -15.39 -23.75 -13.18
CA SER A 123 -15.56 -22.88 -12.01
C SER A 123 -14.51 -23.15 -10.91
N ARG A 124 -14.12 -24.43 -10.74
CA ARG A 124 -13.07 -24.79 -9.75
C ARG A 124 -11.70 -24.32 -10.19
N GLU A 125 -11.41 -24.43 -11.48
CA GLU A 125 -10.15 -23.95 -12.07
C GLU A 125 -10.05 -22.45 -11.99
N LEU A 126 -11.13 -21.69 -12.30
CA LEU A 126 -11.19 -20.27 -12.15
C LEU A 126 -10.91 -19.83 -10.70
N GLN A 127 -11.59 -20.45 -9.74
CA GLN A 127 -11.36 -20.16 -8.32
C GLN A 127 -9.93 -20.53 -7.87
N ARG A 128 -9.33 -21.58 -8.42
CA ARG A 128 -7.94 -21.95 -8.16
C ARG A 128 -6.99 -20.86 -8.64
N ARG A 129 -7.12 -20.41 -9.89
CA ARG A 129 -6.30 -19.33 -10.48
C ARG A 129 -6.41 -18.02 -9.70
N LEU A 130 -7.61 -17.65 -9.27
CA LEU A 130 -7.82 -16.48 -8.44
C LEU A 130 -7.12 -16.59 -7.08
N ARG A 131 -7.18 -17.75 -6.42
CA ARG A 131 -6.48 -17.98 -5.15
C ARG A 131 -4.96 -17.97 -5.30
N GLU A 132 -4.44 -18.61 -6.34
CA GLU A 132 -3.00 -18.66 -6.63
C GLU A 132 -2.47 -17.25 -6.96
N GLY A 133 -3.18 -16.49 -7.78
CA GLY A 133 -2.81 -15.13 -8.12
C GLY A 133 -2.82 -14.18 -6.92
N ARG A 134 -3.83 -14.28 -6.04
CA ARG A 134 -3.87 -13.51 -4.78
C ARG A 134 -2.67 -13.86 -3.88
N LYS A 135 -2.40 -15.15 -3.68
CA LYS A 135 -1.23 -15.60 -2.90
C LYS A 135 0.08 -15.11 -3.50
N ALA A 136 0.19 -15.13 -4.83
CA ALA A 136 1.38 -14.63 -5.53
C ALA A 136 1.56 -13.12 -5.33
N ARG A 137 0.47 -12.34 -5.41
CA ARG A 137 0.46 -10.89 -5.13
C ARG A 137 0.93 -10.60 -3.70
N ASP A 138 0.32 -11.27 -2.73
CA ASP A 138 0.66 -11.09 -1.32
C ASP A 138 2.13 -11.47 -1.06
N ARG A 139 2.62 -12.57 -1.63
CA ARG A 139 4.03 -12.99 -1.52
C ARG A 139 4.99 -11.97 -2.13
N MET A 140 4.67 -11.42 -3.30
CA MET A 140 5.48 -10.36 -3.91
C MET A 140 5.53 -9.11 -3.06
N ILE A 141 4.41 -8.69 -2.46
CA ILE A 141 4.37 -7.54 -1.56
C ILE A 141 5.22 -7.82 -0.32
N GLN A 142 4.96 -8.91 0.40
CA GLN A 142 5.64 -9.25 1.66
C GLN A 142 7.15 -9.34 1.50
N ALA A 143 7.65 -10.01 0.46
CA ALA A 143 9.08 -10.17 0.21
C ALA A 143 9.80 -8.85 -0.11
N ASN A 144 9.06 -7.81 -0.53
CA ASN A 144 9.61 -6.51 -0.90
C ASN A 144 9.35 -5.39 0.11
N LEU A 145 8.70 -5.66 1.26
CA LEU A 145 8.49 -4.64 2.31
C LEU A 145 9.79 -4.05 2.84
N ARG A 146 10.87 -4.85 2.89
CA ARG A 146 12.20 -4.36 3.29
C ARG A 146 12.73 -3.28 2.35
N LEU A 147 12.41 -3.36 1.05
CA LEU A 147 12.76 -2.32 0.08
C LEU A 147 11.98 -1.03 0.36
N VAL A 148 10.68 -1.13 0.70
CA VAL A 148 9.88 0.05 1.09
C VAL A 148 10.52 0.78 2.26
N VAL A 149 10.90 0.05 3.32
CA VAL A 149 11.57 0.65 4.49
C VAL A 149 12.90 1.33 4.10
N ALA A 150 13.71 0.69 3.26
CA ALA A 150 14.99 1.25 2.80
C ALA A 150 14.79 2.55 2.01
N VAL A 151 13.74 2.66 1.23
CA VAL A 151 13.37 3.89 0.50
C VAL A 151 12.80 4.93 1.47
N ALA A 152 11.86 4.57 2.33
CA ALA A 152 11.18 5.48 3.28
C ALA A 152 12.17 6.15 4.24
N LYS A 153 13.20 5.44 4.71
CA LYS A 153 14.26 6.00 5.57
C LYS A 153 14.93 7.26 4.98
N LYS A 154 15.02 7.37 3.65
CA LYS A 154 15.61 8.56 2.98
C LYS A 154 14.72 9.80 3.04
N TYR A 155 13.47 9.64 3.45
CA TYR A 155 12.45 10.70 3.50
C TYR A 155 12.04 11.06 4.92
N GLN A 156 12.72 10.53 5.96
CA GLN A 156 12.52 10.92 7.34
C GLN A 156 12.75 12.42 7.55
N HIS A 157 12.18 12.97 8.62
CA HIS A 157 12.29 14.38 9.00
C HIS A 157 11.69 15.38 8.00
N ARG A 158 10.74 14.91 7.17
CA ARG A 158 10.00 15.74 6.20
C ARG A 158 8.55 16.00 6.61
N GLY A 159 8.24 15.93 7.91
CA GLY A 159 6.90 16.22 8.45
C GLY A 159 5.95 15.01 8.51
N MET A 160 6.46 13.80 8.32
CA MET A 160 5.73 12.54 8.49
C MET A 160 6.58 11.54 9.29
N GLU A 161 5.93 10.69 10.07
CA GLU A 161 6.58 9.59 10.78
C GLU A 161 7.03 8.49 9.82
N LEU A 162 8.05 7.71 10.24
CA LEU A 162 8.59 6.65 9.39
C LEU A 162 7.55 5.58 9.05
N LEU A 163 6.69 5.20 10.00
CA LEU A 163 5.64 4.20 9.76
C LEU A 163 4.63 4.69 8.72
N ASP A 164 4.24 5.96 8.76
CA ASP A 164 3.33 6.55 7.78
C ASP A 164 3.97 6.58 6.38
N LEU A 165 5.26 6.95 6.30
CA LEU A 165 6.02 6.89 5.05
C LEU A 165 6.10 5.47 4.49
N VAL A 166 6.25 4.47 5.37
CA VAL A 166 6.26 3.05 4.99
C VAL A 166 4.90 2.63 4.46
N GLN A 167 3.80 3.01 5.11
CA GLN A 167 2.45 2.68 4.64
C GLN A 167 2.17 3.27 3.25
N GLU A 168 2.46 4.54 3.05
CA GLU A 168 2.31 5.19 1.74
C GLU A 168 3.23 4.60 0.67
N GLY A 169 4.44 4.21 1.07
CA GLY A 169 5.36 3.46 0.20
C GLY A 169 4.84 2.08 -0.17
N THR A 170 4.15 1.39 0.77
CA THR A 170 3.53 0.09 0.53
C THR A 170 2.38 0.18 -0.48
N LEU A 171 1.55 1.22 -0.42
CA LEU A 171 0.55 1.48 -1.46
C LEU A 171 1.19 1.69 -2.85
N GLY A 172 2.37 2.32 -2.89
CA GLY A 172 3.18 2.40 -4.10
C GLY A 172 3.68 1.04 -4.57
N LEU A 173 4.18 0.21 -3.65
CA LEU A 173 4.62 -1.15 -3.93
C LEU A 173 3.50 -2.03 -4.49
N GLU A 174 2.29 -1.97 -3.93
CA GLU A 174 1.12 -2.70 -4.42
C GLU A 174 0.83 -2.38 -5.89
N ARG A 175 0.82 -1.10 -6.25
CA ARG A 175 0.66 -0.67 -7.65
C ARG A 175 1.79 -1.18 -8.55
N ALA A 176 3.02 -1.24 -8.02
CA ALA A 176 4.13 -1.81 -8.77
C ALA A 176 3.93 -3.30 -9.02
N VAL A 177 3.47 -4.08 -8.04
CA VAL A 177 3.18 -5.51 -8.18
C VAL A 177 2.11 -5.76 -9.24
N GLU A 178 1.02 -5.00 -9.22
CA GLU A 178 -0.08 -5.12 -10.17
C GLU A 178 0.33 -4.81 -11.64
N LYS A 179 1.29 -3.90 -11.82
CA LYS A 179 1.70 -3.41 -13.15
C LYS A 179 3.02 -3.96 -13.65
N PHE A 180 3.71 -4.76 -12.84
CA PHE A 180 5.02 -5.29 -13.21
C PHE A 180 4.90 -6.33 -14.32
N ASP A 181 5.72 -6.15 -15.34
CA ASP A 181 5.85 -7.05 -16.48
C ASP A 181 7.28 -7.60 -16.53
N SER A 182 7.43 -8.87 -16.11
CA SER A 182 8.72 -9.56 -16.09
C SER A 182 9.31 -9.85 -17.49
N THR A 183 8.48 -9.74 -18.55
CA THR A 183 8.96 -9.99 -19.94
C THR A 183 9.92 -8.89 -20.43
N ARG A 184 9.92 -7.73 -19.78
CA ARG A 184 10.79 -6.60 -20.11
C ARG A 184 12.25 -6.76 -19.65
N GLY A 185 12.59 -7.84 -18.94
CA GLY A 185 13.95 -8.15 -18.54
C GLY A 185 14.52 -7.32 -17.38
N PHE A 186 13.72 -6.45 -16.74
CA PHE A 186 14.16 -5.68 -15.58
C PHE A 186 13.82 -6.42 -14.27
N ARG A 187 14.68 -6.22 -13.25
CA ARG A 187 14.42 -6.67 -11.89
C ARG A 187 13.24 -5.91 -11.28
N PHE A 188 12.42 -6.60 -10.51
CA PHE A 188 11.26 -5.99 -9.83
C PHE A 188 11.65 -4.81 -8.93
N SER A 189 12.77 -4.91 -8.21
CA SER A 189 13.28 -3.84 -7.34
C SER A 189 13.54 -2.53 -8.07
N THR A 190 14.05 -2.59 -9.32
CA THR A 190 14.31 -1.40 -10.16
C THR A 190 13.01 -0.71 -10.54
N TYR A 191 11.99 -1.48 -10.90
CA TYR A 191 10.68 -0.96 -11.29
C TYR A 191 9.90 -0.42 -10.09
N SER A 192 9.83 -1.18 -9.00
CA SER A 192 9.06 -0.84 -7.81
C SER A 192 9.60 0.37 -7.05
N TYR A 193 10.92 0.64 -7.12
CA TYR A 193 11.53 1.82 -6.51
C TYR A 193 10.84 3.13 -6.91
N TRP A 194 10.49 3.28 -8.18
CA TRP A 194 9.84 4.49 -8.68
C TRP A 194 8.42 4.66 -8.15
N TRP A 195 7.66 3.58 -8.04
CA TRP A 195 6.31 3.59 -7.48
C TRP A 195 6.29 3.87 -5.98
N ILE A 196 7.19 3.21 -5.24
CA ILE A 196 7.38 3.46 -3.81
C ILE A 196 7.74 4.93 -3.57
N ARG A 197 8.74 5.43 -4.30
CA ARG A 197 9.15 6.83 -4.21
C ARG A 197 8.00 7.79 -4.54
N GLN A 198 7.22 7.50 -5.56
CA GLN A 198 6.07 8.31 -5.95
C GLN A 198 5.01 8.34 -4.86
N GLY A 199 4.66 7.19 -4.26
CA GLY A 199 3.74 7.10 -3.13
C GLY A 199 4.20 8.00 -1.97
N ILE A 200 5.43 7.82 -1.51
CA ILE A 200 6.02 8.58 -0.41
C ILE A 200 6.05 10.08 -0.71
N THR A 201 6.54 10.50 -1.88
CA THR A 201 6.66 11.93 -2.20
C THR A 201 5.30 12.60 -2.35
N ARG A 202 4.30 11.89 -2.89
CA ARG A 202 2.92 12.38 -2.96
C ARG A 202 2.30 12.54 -1.58
N ALA A 203 2.49 11.56 -0.69
CA ALA A 203 2.01 11.63 0.69
C ALA A 203 2.63 12.82 1.44
N ILE A 204 3.95 13.02 1.35
CA ILE A 204 4.63 14.18 1.94
C ILE A 204 4.02 15.50 1.40
N ALA A 205 3.77 15.60 0.10
CA ALA A 205 3.20 16.81 -0.48
C ALA A 205 1.78 17.11 0.03
N THR A 206 1.00 16.10 0.38
CA THR A 206 -0.42 16.24 0.72
C THR A 206 -0.73 16.16 2.21
N GLN A 207 0.12 15.49 3.02
CA GLN A 207 -0.20 15.13 4.41
C GLN A 207 0.82 15.66 5.43
N SER A 208 2.02 16.11 5.01
CA SER A 208 3.08 16.52 5.95
C SER A 208 2.79 17.81 6.71
N ARG A 209 1.75 18.55 6.35
CA ARG A 209 1.41 19.87 6.94
C ARG A 209 0.08 19.82 7.68
N THR A 210 0.02 20.45 8.85
CA THR A 210 -1.21 20.62 9.63
C THR A 210 -2.30 21.33 8.81
N ILE A 211 -1.94 22.38 8.06
CA ILE A 211 -2.83 23.02 7.08
C ILE A 211 -2.41 22.53 5.70
N ARG A 212 -3.30 21.79 5.04
CA ARG A 212 -3.06 21.23 3.70
C ARG A 212 -2.85 22.34 2.67
N LEU A 213 -1.77 22.21 1.90
CA LEU A 213 -1.50 23.08 0.75
C LEU A 213 -1.75 22.30 -0.56
N PRO A 214 -2.19 23.00 -1.63
CA PRO A 214 -2.20 22.43 -2.97
C PRO A 214 -0.80 21.96 -3.40
N VAL A 215 -0.72 20.88 -4.19
CA VAL A 215 0.55 20.25 -4.58
C VAL A 215 1.46 21.22 -5.32
N HIS A 216 0.91 22.05 -6.22
CA HIS A 216 1.68 23.03 -6.97
C HIS A 216 2.36 24.10 -6.08
N ILE A 217 1.74 24.47 -4.94
CA ILE A 217 2.36 25.38 -3.96
C ILE A 217 3.50 24.65 -3.23
N THR A 218 3.31 23.40 -2.87
CA THR A 218 4.37 22.57 -2.25
C THR A 218 5.56 22.40 -3.20
N GLU A 219 5.31 22.23 -4.49
CA GLU A 219 6.36 22.15 -5.52
C GLU A 219 7.14 23.47 -5.65
N LYS A 220 6.43 24.61 -5.70
CA LYS A 220 7.08 25.94 -5.68
C LYS A 220 7.96 26.13 -4.46
N LEU A 221 7.45 25.81 -3.26
CA LEU A 221 8.23 25.91 -2.01
C LEU A 221 9.47 24.98 -2.01
N ASN A 222 9.34 23.78 -2.54
CA ASN A 222 10.49 22.85 -2.66
C ASN A 222 11.53 23.37 -3.67
N ARG A 223 11.09 23.99 -4.76
CA ARG A 223 11.99 24.63 -5.74
C ARG A 223 12.74 25.79 -5.12
N ILE A 224 12.06 26.66 -4.37
CA ILE A 224 12.68 27.77 -3.63
C ILE A 224 13.75 27.24 -2.66
N LYS A 225 13.40 26.24 -1.83
CA LYS A 225 14.34 25.64 -0.87
C LYS A 225 15.58 25.07 -1.55
N ARG A 226 15.41 24.44 -2.70
CA ARG A 226 16.55 23.88 -3.46
C ARG A 226 17.47 24.97 -3.94
N VAL A 227 16.95 26.05 -4.54
CA VAL A 227 17.74 27.19 -4.98
C VAL A 227 18.47 27.86 -3.81
N GLN A 228 17.80 28.02 -2.65
CA GLN A 228 18.45 28.51 -1.44
C GLN A 228 19.65 27.66 -1.01
N GLN A 229 19.51 26.32 -1.07
CA GLN A 229 20.59 25.39 -0.70
C GLN A 229 21.73 25.43 -1.72
N GLU A 230 21.43 25.55 -3.01
CA GLU A 230 22.43 25.67 -4.08
C GLU A 230 23.25 26.95 -3.92
N ILE A 231 22.63 28.09 -3.68
CA ILE A 231 23.34 29.37 -3.44
C ILE A 231 24.15 29.30 -2.14
N ALA A 232 23.60 28.77 -1.07
CA ALA A 232 24.32 28.62 0.20
C ALA A 232 25.55 27.70 0.06
N SER A 233 25.43 26.62 -0.74
CA SER A 233 26.56 25.70 -0.98
C SER A 233 27.64 26.28 -1.88
N ASN A 234 27.26 27.04 -2.92
CA ASN A 234 28.20 27.57 -3.91
C ASN A 234 28.87 28.88 -3.47
N GLU A 235 28.12 29.75 -2.79
CA GLU A 235 28.55 31.10 -2.47
C GLU A 235 28.79 31.31 -0.96
N GLY A 236 28.46 30.34 -0.12
CA GLY A 236 28.65 30.42 1.34
C GLY A 236 27.79 31.49 2.05
N ARG A 237 26.74 32.02 1.37
CA ARG A 237 25.84 33.06 1.90
C ARG A 237 24.37 32.63 1.77
N THR A 238 23.50 33.27 2.52
CA THR A 238 22.04 33.14 2.36
C THR A 238 21.56 33.80 1.06
N ALA A 239 20.68 33.15 0.34
CA ALA A 239 20.05 33.67 -0.87
C ALA A 239 19.16 34.91 -0.53
N SER A 240 19.32 35.98 -1.28
CA SER A 240 18.42 37.13 -1.23
C SER A 240 17.15 36.88 -2.05
N MET A 241 16.13 37.75 -1.89
CA MET A 241 14.91 37.66 -2.71
C MET A 241 15.22 37.90 -4.19
N SER A 242 16.14 38.79 -4.51
CA SER A 242 16.61 39.06 -5.87
C SER A 242 17.30 37.85 -6.50
N ASP A 243 18.14 37.12 -5.74
CA ASP A 243 18.78 35.87 -6.20
C ASP A 243 17.73 34.82 -6.53
N LEU A 244 16.73 34.63 -5.66
CA LEU A 244 15.65 33.68 -5.86
C LEU A 244 14.78 34.05 -7.06
N ALA A 245 14.40 35.30 -7.20
CA ALA A 245 13.60 35.80 -8.32
C ALA A 245 14.32 35.56 -9.67
N LYS A 246 15.62 35.85 -9.71
CA LYS A 246 16.46 35.64 -10.89
C LYS A 246 16.55 34.16 -11.26
N GLU A 247 16.88 33.28 -10.29
CA GLU A 247 17.08 31.84 -10.54
C GLU A 247 15.76 31.13 -10.87
N LEU A 248 14.67 31.56 -10.28
CA LEU A 248 13.33 31.00 -10.54
C LEU A 248 12.65 31.62 -11.75
N SER A 249 13.22 32.66 -12.34
CA SER A 249 12.63 33.42 -13.47
C SER A 249 11.22 33.95 -13.18
N VAL A 250 11.04 34.51 -11.96
CA VAL A 250 9.78 35.13 -11.48
C VAL A 250 10.05 36.55 -11.01
N SER A 251 8.99 37.37 -10.88
CA SER A 251 9.12 38.69 -10.24
C SER A 251 9.28 38.54 -8.72
N GLU A 252 9.92 39.55 -8.08
CA GLU A 252 10.12 39.53 -6.61
C GLU A 252 8.80 39.57 -5.83
N ASP A 253 7.72 40.07 -6.44
CA ASP A 253 6.38 40.19 -5.85
C ASP A 253 5.55 38.87 -5.98
N THR A 254 6.06 37.81 -6.63
CA THR A 254 5.35 36.54 -6.85
C THR A 254 5.71 35.51 -5.83
#